data_33b604239c77f2d11cb465c13d5e78f9
#
_entry.id   33b604239c77f2d11cb465c13d5e78f9
#
_cell.length_a   1.000
_cell.length_b   1.000
_cell.length_c   1.000
_cell.angle_alpha   90.00
_cell.angle_beta   90.00
_cell.angle_gamma   90.00
#
_symmetry.space_group_name_H-M   'P 1'
#
loop_
_entity.id
_entity.type
_entity.pdbx_description
1 polymer ?
#
loop_
_entity_poly.entity_id
_entity_poly.type
_entity_poly.pdbx_seq_one_letter_code
_entity_poly.pdbx_strand_id
1 'polypeptide(L)'
;MNPVDRPLLDIGLTRLEFLRISGKGLAGLTIAPALLSLLGCKQEDIDSGTVGLINTPKGVLVTQRARCTGCHRCEISCTNFNDGSVGTFFSRIKIHRNYFFGDNGVGSGGGLYGDRNYTADTCRQCKEPQCMNVCPIGAITWQQKEGCITVDHKRCIGCSACTTACPWMMATVNTESKKSSKCVLCGECANACPTGALKIIEWKDITV
;
A
#
# COMPACT_ATOMS: atom_id res chain seq x y z
N MET A 1 -30.76 49.20 -0.76
CA MET A 1 -29.58 48.31 -0.89
C MET A 1 -30.09 46.91 -1.02
N ASN A 2 -29.86 46.30 -2.19
CA ASN A 2 -30.33 44.92 -2.50
C ASN A 2 -29.54 43.89 -1.73
N PRO A 3 -30.15 42.80 -1.23
CA PRO A 3 -29.50 41.78 -0.39
C PRO A 3 -28.52 40.85 -1.14
N VAL A 4 -28.19 41.16 -2.40
CA VAL A 4 -27.35 40.31 -3.27
C VAL A 4 -25.85 40.66 -3.24
N ASP A 5 -25.46 41.78 -2.62
CA ASP A 5 -24.05 42.29 -2.69
C ASP A 5 -23.23 42.04 -1.41
N ARG A 6 -23.53 40.99 -0.64
CA ARG A 6 -22.64 40.61 0.46
C ARG A 6 -21.66 39.53 -0.01
N PRO A 7 -20.35 39.71 0.21
CA PRO A 7 -19.37 38.69 -0.10
C PRO A 7 -19.65 37.44 0.75
N LEU A 8 -19.61 36.29 0.11
CA LEU A 8 -19.93 34.94 0.66
C LEU A 8 -19.15 34.55 1.95
N LEU A 9 -18.16 35.35 2.33
CA LEU A 9 -17.30 35.07 3.49
C LEU A 9 -17.80 35.65 4.84
N ASP A 10 -18.90 36.42 4.83
CA ASP A 10 -19.40 37.12 6.04
C ASP A 10 -20.77 36.59 6.52
N ILE A 11 -21.18 35.42 6.06
CA ILE A 11 -22.40 34.77 6.52
C ILE A 11 -22.04 33.90 7.72
N GLY A 12 -22.19 34.45 8.91
CA GLY A 12 -22.13 33.69 10.16
C GLY A 12 -23.28 32.68 10.22
N LEU A 13 -23.10 31.53 9.59
CA LEU A 13 -24.06 30.43 9.63
C LEU A 13 -24.06 29.81 11.02
N THR A 14 -25.22 29.75 11.67
CA THR A 14 -25.40 28.98 12.90
C THR A 14 -25.24 27.48 12.61
N ARG A 15 -24.84 26.69 13.62
CA ARG A 15 -24.68 25.24 13.49
C ARG A 15 -25.96 24.56 12.93
N LEU A 16 -27.13 25.10 13.25
CA LEU A 16 -28.44 24.60 12.80
C LEU A 16 -28.69 24.93 11.31
N GLU A 17 -28.27 26.10 10.86
CA GLU A 17 -28.37 26.50 9.45
C GLU A 17 -27.39 25.71 8.58
N PHE A 18 -26.17 25.49 9.08
CA PHE A 18 -25.20 24.61 8.41
C PHE A 18 -25.73 23.20 8.25
N LEU A 19 -26.34 22.60 9.30
CA LEU A 19 -26.93 21.27 9.23
C LEU A 19 -28.16 21.22 8.32
N ARG A 20 -28.95 22.29 8.23
CA ARG A 20 -30.10 22.37 7.28
C ARG A 20 -29.62 22.50 5.83
N ILE A 21 -28.54 23.23 5.59
CA ILE A 21 -27.96 23.37 4.25
C ILE A 21 -27.27 22.08 3.83
N SER A 22 -26.52 21.43 4.72
CA SER A 22 -25.92 20.11 4.46
C SER A 22 -26.97 19.00 4.34
N GLY A 23 -28.08 19.06 5.10
CA GLY A 23 -29.20 18.13 4.96
C GLY A 23 -29.94 18.27 3.62
N LYS A 24 -30.05 19.49 3.06
CA LYS A 24 -30.54 19.71 1.71
C LYS A 24 -29.53 19.35 0.62
N GLY A 25 -28.24 19.37 0.94
CA GLY A 25 -27.15 18.88 0.08
C GLY A 25 -27.18 17.37 -0.14
N LEU A 26 -27.73 16.60 0.82
CA LEU A 26 -27.96 15.16 0.65
C LEU A 26 -29.02 14.82 -0.39
N ALA A 27 -29.99 15.72 -0.65
CA ALA A 27 -30.91 15.59 -1.77
C ALA A 27 -30.25 15.89 -3.13
N GLY A 28 -29.11 16.55 -3.16
CA GLY A 28 -28.29 16.83 -4.35
C GLY A 28 -27.38 15.68 -4.78
N LEU A 29 -27.31 14.60 -3.98
CA LEU A 29 -26.53 13.39 -4.32
C LEU A 29 -27.07 12.63 -5.54
N THR A 30 -28.27 12.97 -6.01
CA THR A 30 -28.82 12.45 -7.28
C THR A 30 -28.14 13.05 -8.52
N ILE A 31 -27.35 14.13 -8.36
CA ILE A 31 -26.62 14.77 -9.47
C ILE A 31 -25.22 14.13 -9.64
N ALA A 32 -24.72 13.44 -8.62
CA ALA A 32 -23.39 12.82 -8.64
C ALA A 32 -23.22 11.76 -9.74
N PRO A 33 -24.20 10.89 -10.06
CA PRO A 33 -24.08 9.91 -11.14
C PRO A 33 -23.91 10.55 -12.51
N ALA A 34 -24.65 11.64 -12.77
CA ALA A 34 -24.58 12.36 -14.05
C ALA A 34 -23.24 13.08 -14.24
N LEU A 35 -22.65 13.59 -13.16
CA LEU A 35 -21.33 14.23 -13.19
C LEU A 35 -20.21 13.21 -13.37
N LEU A 36 -20.33 12.04 -12.74
CA LEU A 36 -19.38 10.93 -12.87
C LEU A 36 -19.43 10.31 -14.27
N SER A 37 -20.58 10.24 -14.91
CA SER A 37 -20.69 9.78 -16.30
C SER A 37 -20.05 10.75 -17.30
N LEU A 38 -20.09 12.05 -17.03
CA LEU A 38 -19.37 13.07 -17.79
C LEU A 38 -17.84 12.94 -17.68
N LEU A 39 -17.34 12.35 -16.59
CA LEU A 39 -15.93 12.03 -16.37
C LEU A 39 -15.52 10.67 -16.98
N GLY A 40 -16.41 10.03 -17.72
CA GLY A 40 -16.15 8.76 -18.40
C GLY A 40 -16.29 7.51 -17.53
N CYS A 41 -16.84 7.63 -16.32
CA CYS A 41 -17.18 6.48 -15.47
C CYS A 41 -18.53 5.91 -15.88
N LYS A 42 -18.58 4.60 -16.17
CA LYS A 42 -19.86 3.92 -16.42
C LYS A 42 -20.60 3.70 -15.10
N GLN A 43 -21.93 3.82 -15.13
CA GLN A 43 -22.77 3.61 -13.94
C GLN A 43 -22.58 2.19 -13.36
N GLU A 44 -22.39 1.20 -14.23
CA GLU A 44 -22.12 -0.19 -13.86
C GLU A 44 -20.85 -0.35 -12.98
N ASP A 45 -19.80 0.45 -13.25
CA ASP A 45 -18.56 0.43 -12.49
C ASP A 45 -18.73 1.05 -11.10
N ILE A 46 -19.67 2.03 -10.96
CA ILE A 46 -20.00 2.69 -9.70
C ILE A 46 -20.84 1.75 -8.82
N ASP A 47 -21.85 1.11 -9.39
CA ASP A 47 -22.78 0.22 -8.69
C ASP A 47 -22.11 -1.09 -8.28
N SER A 48 -21.12 -1.55 -9.06
CA SER A 48 -20.28 -2.71 -8.72
C SER A 48 -19.19 -2.41 -7.69
N GLY A 49 -19.02 -1.14 -7.27
CA GLY A 49 -17.95 -0.72 -6.36
C GLY A 49 -16.56 -0.73 -6.99
N THR A 50 -16.46 -0.89 -8.31
CA THR A 50 -15.19 -0.93 -9.05
C THR A 50 -14.53 0.45 -9.12
N VAL A 51 -15.32 1.52 -9.05
CA VAL A 51 -14.85 2.91 -8.95
C VAL A 51 -14.81 3.30 -7.47
N GLY A 52 -13.74 2.97 -6.80
CA GLY A 52 -13.48 3.46 -5.45
C GLY A 52 -12.99 4.90 -5.49
N LEU A 53 -13.64 5.80 -4.77
CA LEU A 53 -13.17 7.18 -4.56
C LEU A 53 -11.84 7.23 -3.78
N ILE A 54 -11.47 6.13 -3.14
CA ILE A 54 -10.22 5.96 -2.39
C ILE A 54 -9.54 4.68 -2.88
N ASN A 55 -8.31 4.81 -3.33
CA ASN A 55 -7.48 3.68 -3.74
C ASN A 55 -7.09 2.87 -2.49
N THR A 56 -7.90 1.85 -2.16
CA THR A 56 -7.58 0.91 -1.08
C THR A 56 -6.91 -0.32 -1.65
N PRO A 57 -5.80 -0.79 -1.08
CA PRO A 57 -5.18 -2.03 -1.53
C PRO A 57 -6.13 -3.22 -1.31
N LYS A 58 -6.02 -4.21 -2.18
CA LYS A 58 -6.82 -5.45 -2.08
C LYS A 58 -6.62 -6.16 -0.75
N GLY A 59 -5.42 -6.04 -0.18
CA GLY A 59 -5.09 -6.62 1.09
C GLY A 59 -3.67 -6.24 1.52
N VAL A 60 -3.19 -6.88 2.56
CA VAL A 60 -1.83 -6.73 3.09
C VAL A 60 -1.21 -8.09 3.35
N LEU A 61 0.07 -8.23 3.03
CA LEU A 61 0.86 -9.41 3.38
C LEU A 61 1.34 -9.26 4.83
N VAL A 62 0.90 -10.15 5.70
CA VAL A 62 1.19 -10.12 7.13
C VAL A 62 2.13 -11.26 7.50
N THR A 63 3.04 -10.98 8.42
CA THR A 63 3.99 -11.96 8.96
C THR A 63 3.61 -12.37 10.38
N GLN A 64 3.40 -13.65 10.60
CA GLN A 64 3.34 -14.24 11.92
C GLN A 64 4.77 -14.57 12.38
N ARG A 65 5.39 -13.64 13.08
CA ARG A 65 6.81 -13.70 13.46
C ARG A 65 7.18 -14.96 14.23
N ALA A 66 6.28 -15.45 15.10
CA ALA A 66 6.50 -16.66 15.87
C ALA A 66 6.76 -17.92 15.03
N ARG A 67 6.33 -17.94 13.78
CA ARG A 67 6.46 -19.06 12.85
C ARG A 67 7.60 -18.91 11.86
N CYS A 68 8.24 -17.72 11.78
CA CYS A 68 9.31 -17.47 10.84
C CYS A 68 10.62 -18.15 11.30
N THR A 69 11.17 -19.02 10.46
CA THR A 69 12.41 -19.75 10.71
C THR A 69 13.63 -19.15 10.01
N GLY A 70 13.45 -18.06 9.25
CA GLY A 70 14.53 -17.43 8.49
C GLY A 70 15.04 -18.24 7.30
N CYS A 71 14.25 -19.15 6.74
CA CYS A 71 14.69 -20.07 5.68
C CYS A 71 14.88 -19.43 4.29
N HIS A 72 14.55 -18.15 4.09
CA HIS A 72 14.65 -17.38 2.85
C HIS A 72 13.86 -17.90 1.64
N ARG A 73 13.08 -18.99 1.76
CA ARG A 73 12.28 -19.53 0.63
C ARG A 73 11.31 -18.51 0.05
N CYS A 74 10.73 -17.65 0.88
CA CYS A 74 9.82 -16.60 0.44
C CYS A 74 10.53 -15.54 -0.43
N GLU A 75 11.78 -15.20 -0.13
CA GLU A 75 12.57 -14.27 -0.94
C GLU A 75 12.92 -14.88 -2.30
N ILE A 76 13.39 -16.12 -2.29
CA ILE A 76 13.75 -16.89 -3.50
C ILE A 76 12.51 -17.06 -4.40
N SER A 77 11.39 -17.50 -3.83
CA SER A 77 10.13 -17.68 -4.59
C SER A 77 9.64 -16.34 -5.16
N CYS A 78 9.76 -15.26 -4.39
CA CYS A 78 9.36 -13.92 -4.84
C CYS A 78 10.15 -13.48 -6.08
N THR A 79 11.46 -13.64 -6.09
CA THR A 79 12.31 -13.21 -7.21
C THR A 79 12.22 -14.15 -8.38
N ASN A 80 12.19 -15.45 -8.15
CA ASN A 80 12.01 -16.44 -9.22
C ASN A 80 10.70 -16.22 -9.99
N PHE A 81 9.59 -16.02 -9.28
CA PHE A 81 8.29 -15.82 -9.89
C PHE A 81 8.17 -14.47 -10.62
N ASN A 82 8.64 -13.39 -10.01
CA ASN A 82 8.42 -12.04 -10.55
C ASN A 82 9.53 -11.55 -11.48
N ASP A 83 10.74 -12.05 -11.34
CA ASP A 83 11.93 -11.54 -12.04
C ASP A 83 12.63 -12.63 -12.88
N GLY A 84 12.19 -13.90 -12.76
CA GLY A 84 12.81 -15.04 -13.46
C GLY A 84 14.25 -15.33 -13.02
N SER A 85 14.70 -14.73 -11.92
CA SER A 85 16.05 -14.87 -11.36
C SER A 85 15.99 -15.09 -9.87
N VAL A 86 17.07 -15.64 -9.29
CA VAL A 86 17.12 -15.94 -7.86
C VAL A 86 18.02 -14.96 -7.15
N GLY A 87 17.47 -14.25 -6.17
CA GLY A 87 18.24 -13.31 -5.36
C GLY A 87 17.44 -12.79 -4.18
N THR A 88 18.09 -12.71 -3.02
CA THR A 88 17.42 -12.20 -1.80
C THR A 88 17.45 -10.67 -1.74
N PHE A 89 18.48 -10.05 -2.29
CA PHE A 89 18.68 -8.59 -2.21
C PHE A 89 17.57 -7.78 -2.86
N PHE A 90 17.09 -8.17 -4.04
CA PHE A 90 16.05 -7.46 -4.79
C PHE A 90 14.65 -8.06 -4.62
N SER A 91 14.50 -9.03 -3.72
CA SER A 91 13.19 -9.60 -3.39
C SER A 91 12.25 -8.53 -2.80
N ARG A 92 10.95 -8.71 -3.00
CA ARG A 92 9.88 -7.79 -2.54
C ARG A 92 9.42 -8.08 -1.12
N ILE A 93 10.05 -9.06 -0.48
CA ILE A 93 9.93 -9.44 0.92
C ILE A 93 11.34 -9.58 1.47
N LYS A 94 11.58 -9.20 2.72
CA LYS A 94 12.90 -9.22 3.33
C LYS A 94 12.89 -10.04 4.60
N ILE A 95 13.85 -10.95 4.74
CA ILE A 95 14.09 -11.66 5.99
C ILE A 95 15.17 -10.93 6.78
N HIS A 96 14.80 -10.52 7.99
CA HIS A 96 15.72 -9.88 8.92
C HIS A 96 16.02 -10.80 10.08
N ARG A 97 17.29 -10.84 10.48
CA ARG A 97 17.73 -11.50 11.70
C ARG A 97 17.80 -10.50 12.84
N ASN A 98 17.22 -10.88 13.98
CA ASN A 98 17.38 -10.14 15.21
C ASN A 98 18.66 -10.59 15.92
N TYR A 99 19.70 -9.78 15.87
CA TYR A 99 20.98 -10.07 16.51
C TYR A 99 20.94 -9.93 18.04
N PHE A 100 19.89 -9.33 18.59
CA PHE A 100 19.67 -9.16 20.03
C PHE A 100 18.62 -10.16 20.55
N PHE A 101 18.47 -11.27 19.86
CA PHE A 101 17.58 -12.36 20.23
C PHE A 101 18.13 -13.13 21.44
N GLY A 102 17.23 -13.46 22.39
CA GLY A 102 17.52 -14.34 23.55
C GLY A 102 17.65 -13.58 24.87
N ASP A 103 17.66 -14.36 25.96
CA ASP A 103 17.62 -13.85 27.33
C ASP A 103 18.87 -13.05 27.74
N ASN A 104 20.02 -13.34 27.11
CA ASN A 104 21.29 -12.67 27.36
C ASN A 104 21.64 -11.58 26.33
N GLY A 105 20.72 -11.28 25.44
CA GLY A 105 20.88 -10.17 24.51
C GLY A 105 20.88 -8.84 25.25
N VAL A 106 21.49 -7.81 24.67
CA VAL A 106 21.47 -6.44 25.19
C VAL A 106 20.01 -5.97 25.27
N GLY A 107 19.39 -6.15 26.44
CA GLY A 107 17.97 -5.98 26.66
C GLY A 107 17.17 -7.23 26.28
N SER A 108 16.81 -8.06 27.28
CA SER A 108 15.88 -9.17 27.10
C SER A 108 14.58 -8.66 26.45
N GLY A 109 14.17 -9.29 25.35
CA GLY A 109 13.07 -8.78 24.53
C GLY A 109 13.41 -7.54 23.74
N GLY A 110 14.65 -7.09 23.75
CA GLY A 110 15.14 -5.95 22.99
C GLY A 110 15.34 -6.26 21.50
N GLY A 111 15.68 -5.24 20.74
CA GLY A 111 15.80 -5.30 19.30
C GLY A 111 14.45 -5.05 18.61
N LEU A 112 14.53 -4.80 17.33
CA LEU A 112 13.39 -4.36 16.50
C LEU A 112 12.23 -5.36 16.48
N TYR A 113 12.51 -6.65 16.71
CA TYR A 113 11.53 -7.75 16.59
C TYR A 113 11.30 -8.51 17.90
N GLY A 114 11.76 -7.97 19.04
CA GLY A 114 11.59 -8.58 20.35
C GLY A 114 12.26 -9.97 20.44
N ASP A 115 11.54 -10.94 21.02
CA ASP A 115 12.04 -12.30 21.30
C ASP A 115 12.19 -13.19 20.06
N ARG A 116 12.00 -12.67 18.85
CA ARG A 116 12.03 -13.48 17.64
C ARG A 116 13.35 -13.40 16.92
N ASN A 117 13.91 -14.57 16.61
CA ASN A 117 15.20 -14.66 15.93
C ASN A 117 15.13 -14.14 14.49
N TYR A 118 14.04 -14.42 13.79
CA TYR A 118 13.82 -13.99 12.42
C TYR A 118 12.44 -13.37 12.23
N THR A 119 12.33 -12.45 11.30
CA THR A 119 11.05 -11.92 10.82
C THR A 119 11.12 -11.63 9.33
N ALA A 120 9.97 -11.72 8.68
CA ALA A 120 9.82 -11.28 7.29
C ALA A 120 9.16 -9.91 7.27
N ASP A 121 9.83 -8.92 6.72
CA ASP A 121 9.25 -7.61 6.46
C ASP A 121 8.63 -7.57 5.08
N THR A 122 7.44 -6.96 5.01
CA THR A 122 6.60 -6.91 3.83
C THR A 122 6.20 -5.49 3.50
N CYS A 123 5.86 -5.24 2.23
CA CYS A 123 5.34 -3.95 1.82
C CYS A 123 4.00 -3.67 2.50
N ARG A 124 3.87 -2.51 3.14
CA ARG A 124 2.69 -2.09 3.90
C ARG A 124 1.55 -1.58 3.02
N GLN A 125 1.73 -1.46 1.69
CA GLN A 125 0.72 -0.88 0.78
C GLN A 125 0.15 0.43 1.32
N CYS A 126 1.03 1.35 1.69
CA CYS A 126 0.70 2.58 2.43
C CYS A 126 -0.41 3.39 1.76
N LYS A 127 -1.30 3.97 2.57
CA LYS A 127 -2.33 4.92 2.10
C LYS A 127 -1.68 6.14 1.44
N GLU A 128 -0.60 6.64 2.02
CA GLU A 128 0.23 7.73 1.48
C GLU A 128 1.60 7.16 1.10
N PRO A 129 1.76 6.61 -0.12
CA PRO A 129 2.95 5.88 -0.51
C PRO A 129 4.10 6.83 -0.87
N GLN A 130 5.04 7.04 0.05
CA GLN A 130 6.21 7.88 -0.17
C GLN A 130 7.03 7.47 -1.40
N CYS A 131 7.12 6.16 -1.66
CA CYS A 131 7.79 5.64 -2.85
C CYS A 131 7.14 6.10 -4.17
N MET A 132 5.82 6.31 -4.19
CA MET A 132 5.11 6.84 -5.36
C MET A 132 5.31 8.35 -5.46
N ASN A 133 5.19 9.06 -4.33
CA ASN A 133 5.28 10.52 -4.30
C ASN A 133 6.67 11.04 -4.71
N VAL A 134 7.73 10.30 -4.38
CA VAL A 134 9.11 10.70 -4.68
C VAL A 134 9.54 10.34 -6.09
N CYS A 135 8.77 9.55 -6.84
CA CYS A 135 9.18 9.07 -8.16
C CYS A 135 9.18 10.22 -9.20
N PRO A 136 10.35 10.68 -9.69
CA PRO A 136 10.42 11.89 -10.53
C PRO A 136 9.75 11.73 -11.90
N ILE A 137 9.62 10.49 -12.35
CA ILE A 137 9.01 10.15 -13.66
C ILE A 137 7.64 9.48 -13.52
N GLY A 138 7.10 9.38 -12.30
CA GLY A 138 5.81 8.74 -12.05
C GLY A 138 5.72 7.29 -12.51
N ALA A 139 6.81 6.52 -12.37
CA ALA A 139 6.82 5.10 -12.75
C ALA A 139 6.13 4.21 -11.71
N ILE A 140 5.85 4.71 -10.52
CA ILE A 140 5.15 3.98 -9.47
C ILE A 140 3.72 4.48 -9.42
N THR A 141 2.77 3.60 -9.71
CA THR A 141 1.37 3.96 -9.85
C THR A 141 0.45 2.95 -9.19
N TRP A 142 -0.73 3.40 -8.84
CA TRP A 142 -1.80 2.54 -8.40
C TRP A 142 -2.39 1.75 -9.56
N GLN A 143 -2.55 0.44 -9.39
CA GLN A 143 -3.18 -0.44 -10.36
C GLN A 143 -4.51 -0.96 -9.82
N GLN A 144 -5.61 -0.47 -10.37
CA GLN A 144 -6.96 -0.83 -9.90
C GLN A 144 -7.24 -2.33 -10.03
N LYS A 145 -6.87 -2.96 -11.16
CA LYS A 145 -7.10 -4.39 -11.39
C LYS A 145 -6.40 -5.27 -10.37
N GLU A 146 -5.21 -4.90 -9.97
CA GLU A 146 -4.39 -5.66 -9.02
C GLU A 146 -4.65 -5.24 -7.57
N GLY A 147 -5.31 -4.10 -7.37
CA GLY A 147 -5.56 -3.55 -6.04
C GLY A 147 -4.28 -3.27 -5.25
N CYS A 148 -3.23 -2.82 -5.92
CA CYS A 148 -1.95 -2.50 -5.29
C CYS A 148 -1.15 -1.46 -6.08
N ILE A 149 -0.13 -0.92 -5.44
CA ILE A 149 0.81 0.01 -6.09
C ILE A 149 1.91 -0.81 -6.74
N THR A 150 2.15 -0.61 -8.03
CA THR A 150 3.17 -1.31 -8.81
C THR A 150 4.17 -0.36 -9.45
N VAL A 151 5.25 -0.91 -9.99
CA VAL A 151 6.28 -0.18 -10.74
C VAL A 151 6.14 -0.49 -12.22
N ASP A 152 5.95 0.54 -13.04
CA ASP A 152 6.06 0.41 -14.49
C ASP A 152 7.55 0.32 -14.88
N HIS A 153 7.99 -0.87 -15.23
CA HIS A 153 9.38 -1.13 -15.60
C HIS A 153 9.80 -0.44 -16.90
N LYS A 154 8.86 -0.10 -17.81
CA LYS A 154 9.18 0.63 -19.05
C LYS A 154 9.58 2.06 -18.74
N ARG A 155 8.89 2.68 -17.78
CA ARG A 155 9.17 4.07 -17.36
C ARG A 155 10.29 4.17 -16.33
N CYS A 156 10.49 3.14 -15.48
CA CYS A 156 11.46 3.17 -14.39
C CYS A 156 12.89 3.36 -14.90
N ILE A 157 13.62 4.34 -14.38
CA ILE A 157 15.04 4.62 -14.69
C ILE A 157 16.03 4.06 -13.64
N GLY A 158 15.55 3.44 -12.59
CA GLY A 158 16.41 2.84 -11.55
C GLY A 158 17.14 3.84 -10.65
N CYS A 159 16.63 5.05 -10.47
CA CYS A 159 17.29 6.13 -9.71
C CYS A 159 17.34 5.89 -8.19
N SER A 160 16.73 4.83 -7.67
CA SER A 160 16.69 4.44 -6.25
C SER A 160 15.97 5.42 -5.30
N ALA A 161 15.40 6.52 -5.76
CA ALA A 161 14.69 7.49 -4.92
C ALA A 161 13.56 6.82 -4.10
N CYS A 162 12.84 5.86 -4.69
CA CYS A 162 11.79 5.10 -4.01
C CYS A 162 12.32 4.21 -2.89
N THR A 163 13.55 3.69 -3.01
CA THR A 163 14.20 2.90 -1.96
C THR A 163 14.49 3.76 -0.73
N THR A 164 15.10 4.94 -0.97
CA THR A 164 15.47 5.88 0.09
C THR A 164 14.24 6.48 0.79
N ALA A 165 13.17 6.75 0.04
CA ALA A 165 11.94 7.32 0.59
C ALA A 165 11.08 6.32 1.34
N CYS A 166 11.29 5.02 1.15
CA CYS A 166 10.50 4.00 1.82
C CYS A 166 10.99 3.77 3.26
N PRO A 167 10.19 4.10 4.31
CA PRO A 167 10.60 3.89 5.70
C PRO A 167 10.89 2.42 6.04
N TRP A 168 10.33 1.51 5.24
CA TRP A 168 10.46 0.06 5.42
C TRP A 168 11.46 -0.58 4.46
N MET A 169 12.13 0.21 3.63
CA MET A 169 13.10 -0.24 2.62
C MET A 169 12.59 -1.36 1.70
N MET A 170 11.27 -1.39 1.43
CA MET A 170 10.63 -2.46 0.66
C MET A 170 10.69 -2.26 -0.86
N ALA A 171 10.98 -1.06 -1.34
CA ALA A 171 11.25 -0.80 -2.74
C ALA A 171 12.77 -0.97 -2.97
N THR A 172 13.16 -1.87 -3.84
CA THR A 172 14.57 -2.13 -4.15
C THR A 172 14.82 -2.09 -5.64
N VAL A 173 16.02 -1.67 -6.04
CA VAL A 173 16.43 -1.67 -7.44
C VAL A 173 17.28 -2.90 -7.72
N ASN A 174 16.85 -3.69 -8.70
CA ASN A 174 17.64 -4.81 -9.18
C ASN A 174 18.88 -4.27 -9.92
N THR A 175 20.05 -4.78 -9.54
CA THR A 175 21.34 -4.30 -10.06
C THR A 175 21.56 -4.68 -11.53
N GLU A 176 20.95 -5.75 -12.01
CA GLU A 176 21.05 -6.23 -13.38
C GLU A 176 20.09 -5.48 -14.30
N SER A 177 18.81 -5.51 -13.99
CA SER A 177 17.77 -4.86 -14.83
C SER A 177 17.74 -3.35 -14.68
N LYS A 178 18.38 -2.78 -13.64
CA LYS A 178 18.30 -1.36 -13.26
C LYS A 178 16.86 -0.86 -13.09
N LYS A 179 15.96 -1.75 -12.68
CA LYS A 179 14.54 -1.44 -12.44
C LYS A 179 14.20 -1.63 -10.98
N SER A 180 13.34 -0.74 -10.47
CA SER A 180 12.81 -0.88 -9.12
C SER A 180 11.74 -1.97 -9.07
N SER A 181 11.67 -2.66 -7.96
CA SER A 181 10.63 -3.63 -7.66
C SER A 181 10.02 -3.38 -6.29
N LYS A 182 8.73 -3.70 -6.14
CA LYS A 182 8.01 -3.70 -4.86
C LYS A 182 6.93 -4.77 -4.87
N CYS A 183 6.41 -5.12 -3.71
CA CYS A 183 5.38 -6.15 -3.55
C CYS A 183 4.12 -5.82 -4.37
N VAL A 184 3.69 -6.79 -5.16
CA VAL A 184 2.47 -6.75 -6.00
C VAL A 184 1.35 -7.63 -5.44
N LEU A 185 1.48 -8.10 -4.22
CA LEU A 185 0.49 -8.97 -3.53
C LEU A 185 0.16 -10.27 -4.28
N CYS A 186 1.09 -10.82 -5.05
CA CYS A 186 0.88 -12.06 -5.82
C CYS A 186 0.69 -13.31 -4.95
N GLY A 187 1.13 -13.30 -3.69
CA GLY A 187 0.95 -14.43 -2.76
C GLY A 187 2.02 -15.52 -2.80
N GLU A 188 2.93 -15.53 -3.80
CA GLU A 188 3.91 -16.61 -3.97
C GLU A 188 4.81 -16.84 -2.77
N CYS A 189 5.20 -15.78 -2.08
CA CYS A 189 5.98 -15.88 -0.85
C CYS A 189 5.19 -16.57 0.29
N ALA A 190 3.87 -16.38 0.35
CA ALA A 190 3.02 -17.05 1.32
C ALA A 190 2.85 -18.54 0.97
N ASN A 191 2.64 -18.86 -0.31
CA ASN A 191 2.52 -20.23 -0.81
C ASN A 191 3.82 -21.03 -0.58
N ALA A 192 4.97 -20.37 -0.75
CA ALA A 192 6.28 -20.99 -0.57
C ALA A 192 6.69 -21.16 0.90
N CYS A 193 5.97 -20.55 1.84
CA CYS A 193 6.34 -20.55 3.26
C CYS A 193 6.03 -21.91 3.91
N PRO A 194 7.04 -22.72 4.32
CA PRO A 194 6.80 -24.05 4.85
C PRO A 194 6.13 -24.05 6.22
N THR A 195 6.26 -22.97 6.96
CA THR A 195 5.69 -22.83 8.32
C THR A 195 4.37 -22.06 8.33
N GLY A 196 3.92 -21.56 7.16
CA GLY A 196 2.75 -20.71 7.06
C GLY A 196 2.86 -19.40 7.85
N ALA A 197 4.10 -18.88 7.99
CA ALA A 197 4.34 -17.62 8.68
C ALA A 197 3.79 -16.40 7.92
N LEU A 198 3.54 -16.53 6.63
CA LEU A 198 3.07 -15.45 5.76
C LEU A 198 1.64 -15.71 5.33
N LYS A 199 0.81 -14.68 5.41
CA LYS A 199 -0.58 -14.71 4.94
C LYS A 199 -0.94 -13.38 4.30
N ILE A 200 -1.74 -13.44 3.22
CA ILE A 200 -2.42 -12.25 2.71
C ILE A 200 -3.76 -12.15 3.42
N ILE A 201 -4.03 -11.00 4.01
CA ILE A 201 -5.31 -10.66 4.64
C ILE A 201 -5.96 -9.60 3.77
N GLU A 202 -7.17 -9.84 3.33
CA GLU A 202 -7.94 -8.84 2.57
C GLU A 202 -8.37 -7.70 3.51
N TRP A 203 -8.43 -6.46 3.00
CA TRP A 203 -8.80 -5.31 3.82
C TRP A 203 -10.19 -5.43 4.44
N LYS A 204 -11.13 -6.10 3.77
CA LYS A 204 -12.47 -6.36 4.31
C LYS A 204 -12.47 -7.22 5.58
N ASP A 205 -11.43 -8.04 5.75
CA ASP A 205 -11.31 -8.98 6.89
C ASP A 205 -10.47 -8.39 8.04
N ILE A 206 -9.94 -7.18 7.86
CA ILE A 206 -9.23 -6.45 8.91
C ILE A 206 -10.27 -5.63 9.68
N THR A 207 -10.78 -6.20 10.75
CA THR A 207 -11.57 -5.44 11.74
C THR A 207 -10.65 -4.59 12.59
N VAL A 208 -10.84 -3.28 12.55
CA VAL A 208 -10.20 -2.28 13.42
C VAL A 208 -11.01 -2.14 14.70
#